data_a06cd31d9788c82a52a1e1ebaacf9737
#
_entry.id   a06cd31d9788c82a52a1e1ebaacf9737
#
_cell.length_a   1.000
_cell.length_b   1.000
_cell.length_c   1.000
_cell.angle_alpha   90.00
_cell.angle_beta   90.00
_cell.angle_gamma   90.00
#
_symmetry.space_group_name_H-M   'P 1'
#
loop_
_entity.id
_entity.type
_entity.pdbx_description
1 polymer ?
#
loop_
_entity_poly.entity_id
_entity_poly.type
_entity_poly.pdbx_seq_one_letter_code
_entity_poly.pdbx_strand_id
1 'polypeptide(L)'
;RIPLIYRTEQRLALAREDANKWLSGAGIYLTEGTIVDATIIEAASSTKNKVKVRDPEMHQTQKGKQWFFGLKAHIGVDARTGLTHSLNTTAANVHDITETEDLLHGEESFISADSGYRGAQKREELKDIKADWLIATIY
;
A
#
# COMPACT_ATOMS: atom_id res chain seq x y z
N ARG A 1 -19.51 -13.95 -8.88
CA ARG A 1 -18.07 -14.24 -8.70
C ARG A 1 -17.48 -13.08 -7.91
N ILE A 2 -16.89 -13.36 -6.73
CA ILE A 2 -16.27 -12.34 -5.90
C ILE A 2 -15.03 -11.79 -6.65
N PRO A 3 -14.87 -10.46 -6.77
CA PRO A 3 -13.72 -9.84 -7.40
C PRO A 3 -12.38 -10.34 -6.84
N LEU A 4 -11.34 -10.41 -7.68
CA LEU A 4 -10.03 -10.89 -7.28
C LEU A 4 -9.39 -9.98 -6.22
N ILE A 5 -9.46 -8.66 -6.42
CA ILE A 5 -8.96 -7.67 -5.45
C ILE A 5 -9.61 -7.91 -4.09
N TYR A 6 -10.93 -7.97 -4.02
CA TYR A 6 -11.67 -8.17 -2.77
C TYR A 6 -11.29 -9.48 -2.05
N ARG A 7 -11.09 -10.57 -2.81
CA ARG A 7 -10.64 -11.85 -2.23
C ARG A 7 -9.20 -11.78 -1.71
N THR A 8 -8.36 -11.04 -2.41
CA THR A 8 -6.96 -10.84 -2.02
C THR A 8 -6.89 -9.97 -0.78
N GLU A 9 -7.60 -8.86 -0.75
CA GLU A 9 -7.69 -7.96 0.41
C GLU A 9 -8.17 -8.67 1.66
N GLN A 10 -9.26 -9.44 1.58
CA GLN A 10 -9.77 -10.19 2.73
C GLN A 10 -8.75 -11.17 3.29
N ARG A 11 -8.05 -11.92 2.43
CA ARG A 11 -7.03 -12.89 2.86
C ARG A 11 -5.82 -12.20 3.49
N LEU A 12 -5.38 -11.09 2.91
CA LEU A 12 -4.26 -10.31 3.42
C LEU A 12 -4.62 -9.62 4.73
N ALA A 13 -5.84 -9.08 4.86
CA ALA A 13 -6.33 -8.48 6.09
C ALA A 13 -6.34 -9.48 7.23
N LEU A 14 -6.88 -10.69 7.02
CA LEU A 14 -6.91 -11.75 8.04
C LEU A 14 -5.49 -12.18 8.45
N ALA A 15 -4.61 -12.40 7.49
CA ALA A 15 -3.24 -12.80 7.77
C ALA A 15 -2.47 -11.70 8.54
N ARG A 16 -2.72 -10.43 8.23
CA ARG A 16 -2.16 -9.28 8.94
C ARG A 16 -2.69 -9.21 10.38
N GLU A 17 -4.00 -9.34 10.57
CA GLU A 17 -4.59 -9.30 11.92
C GLU A 17 -4.02 -10.40 12.82
N ASP A 18 -3.88 -11.61 12.31
CA ASP A 18 -3.30 -12.72 13.05
C ASP A 18 -1.82 -12.46 13.39
N ALA A 19 -1.05 -11.94 12.44
CA ALA A 19 0.35 -11.58 12.66
C ALA A 19 0.48 -10.47 13.71
N ASN A 20 -0.33 -9.41 13.62
CA ASN A 20 -0.31 -8.30 14.57
C ASN A 20 -0.73 -8.74 15.98
N LYS A 21 -1.71 -9.63 16.10
CA LYS A 21 -2.10 -10.24 17.40
C LYS A 21 -0.96 -11.04 18.00
N TRP A 22 -0.28 -11.84 17.17
CA TRP A 22 0.87 -12.62 17.62
C TRP A 22 2.02 -11.73 18.10
N LEU A 23 2.35 -10.67 17.34
CA LEU A 23 3.39 -9.69 17.68
C LEU A 23 3.04 -8.97 18.99
N SER A 24 1.81 -8.49 19.14
CA SER A 24 1.35 -7.84 20.38
C SER A 24 1.43 -8.79 21.59
N GLY A 25 1.06 -10.06 21.39
CA GLY A 25 1.21 -11.10 22.43
C GLY A 25 2.67 -11.35 22.82
N ALA A 26 3.61 -11.11 21.90
CA ALA A 26 5.05 -11.19 22.16
C ALA A 26 5.64 -9.86 22.70
N GLY A 27 4.80 -8.85 22.97
CA GLY A 27 5.23 -7.53 23.45
C GLY A 27 5.87 -6.63 22.40
N ILE A 28 5.66 -6.93 21.12
CA ILE A 28 6.16 -6.13 20.00
C ILE A 28 5.03 -5.22 19.52
N TYR A 29 5.17 -3.92 19.72
CA TYR A 29 4.23 -2.90 19.26
C TYR A 29 4.84 -2.10 18.11
N LEU A 30 4.06 -1.91 17.03
CA LEU A 30 4.48 -1.26 15.79
C LEU A 30 3.89 0.17 15.76
N THR A 31 4.38 1.05 16.63
CA THR A 31 3.73 2.34 16.90
C THR A 31 4.62 3.57 16.76
N GLU A 32 5.89 3.41 16.41
CA GLU A 32 6.83 4.54 16.49
C GLU A 32 6.76 5.45 15.26
N GLY A 33 6.97 4.91 14.09
CA GLY A 33 6.89 5.66 12.83
C GLY A 33 6.54 4.72 11.70
N THR A 34 5.92 5.24 10.64
CA THR A 34 5.51 4.44 9.49
C THR A 34 6.28 4.85 8.23
N ILE A 35 6.82 3.87 7.53
CA ILE A 35 7.33 4.04 6.16
C ILE A 35 6.25 3.54 5.22
N VAL A 36 5.80 4.38 4.30
CA VAL A 36 4.82 4.01 3.28
C VAL A 36 5.48 3.88 1.92
N ASP A 37 5.12 2.81 1.20
CA ASP A 37 5.62 2.55 -0.15
C ASP A 37 4.59 1.74 -0.95
N ALA A 38 4.76 1.69 -2.27
CA ALA A 38 3.92 0.92 -3.16
C ALA A 38 4.74 0.14 -4.19
N THR A 39 4.38 -1.11 -4.40
CA THR A 39 5.01 -1.96 -5.41
C THR A 39 3.98 -2.48 -6.41
N ILE A 40 4.39 -2.60 -7.68
CA ILE A 40 3.55 -3.14 -8.74
C ILE A 40 3.63 -4.66 -8.71
N ILE A 41 2.47 -5.30 -8.68
CA ILE A 41 2.31 -6.76 -8.85
C ILE A 41 1.92 -6.97 -10.31
N GLU A 42 2.92 -7.30 -11.13
CA GLU A 42 2.72 -7.49 -12.55
C GLU A 42 1.98 -8.79 -12.85
N ALA A 43 1.01 -8.70 -13.74
CA ALA A 43 0.26 -9.82 -14.28
C ALA A 43 0.44 -9.94 -15.78
N ALA A 44 0.25 -11.15 -16.30
CA ALA A 44 0.32 -11.38 -17.74
C ALA A 44 -0.74 -10.55 -18.48
N SER A 45 -0.31 -9.65 -19.34
CA SER A 45 -1.20 -8.81 -20.16
C SER A 45 -1.87 -9.57 -21.31
N SER A 46 -1.56 -10.87 -21.46
CA SER A 46 -2.03 -11.72 -22.55
C SER A 46 -3.53 -12.04 -22.42
N THR A 47 -4.23 -11.99 -23.55
CA THR A 47 -5.63 -12.44 -23.70
C THR A 47 -5.73 -13.92 -24.11
N LYS A 48 -4.63 -14.69 -24.05
CA LYS A 48 -4.59 -16.12 -24.43
C LYS A 48 -5.14 -17.07 -23.37
N ASN A 49 -5.92 -16.56 -22.42
CA ASN A 49 -6.64 -17.38 -21.45
C ASN A 49 -7.94 -17.97 -22.07
N LYS A 50 -8.58 -18.92 -21.36
CA LYS A 50 -9.82 -19.57 -21.81
C LYS A 50 -10.96 -18.58 -22.12
N VAL A 51 -10.98 -17.43 -21.46
CA VAL A 51 -12.04 -16.40 -21.55
C VAL A 51 -11.69 -15.32 -22.57
N LYS A 52 -10.44 -15.29 -23.08
CA LYS A 52 -9.88 -14.30 -24.02
C LYS A 52 -10.07 -12.83 -23.60
N VAL A 53 -10.11 -12.58 -22.28
CA VAL A 53 -10.32 -11.26 -21.70
C VAL A 53 -9.28 -11.03 -20.61
N ARG A 54 -8.76 -9.81 -20.48
CA ARG A 54 -7.94 -9.40 -19.34
C ARG A 54 -8.80 -9.30 -18.09
N ASP A 55 -8.17 -9.46 -16.94
CA ASP A 55 -8.85 -9.25 -15.67
C ASP A 55 -9.30 -7.78 -15.57
N PRO A 56 -10.61 -7.50 -15.38
CA PRO A 56 -11.15 -6.14 -15.36
C PRO A 56 -10.70 -5.32 -14.14
N GLU A 57 -10.20 -5.97 -13.10
CA GLU A 57 -9.70 -5.30 -11.89
C GLU A 57 -8.24 -4.85 -12.02
N MET A 58 -7.53 -5.36 -13.03
CA MET A 58 -6.15 -5.00 -13.31
C MET A 58 -6.08 -3.90 -14.35
N HIS A 59 -5.20 -2.94 -14.13
CA HIS A 59 -4.99 -1.81 -15.03
C HIS A 59 -3.53 -1.63 -15.41
N GLN A 60 -3.32 -0.85 -16.47
CA GLN A 60 -1.98 -0.47 -16.91
C GLN A 60 -1.50 0.74 -16.12
N THR A 61 -0.22 0.74 -15.78
CA THR A 61 0.49 1.90 -15.22
C THR A 61 1.85 2.02 -15.87
N GLN A 62 2.41 3.22 -15.86
CA GLN A 62 3.74 3.48 -16.37
C GLN A 62 4.68 3.89 -15.23
N LYS A 63 5.83 3.21 -15.13
CA LYS A 63 6.91 3.60 -14.22
C LYS A 63 8.17 3.88 -15.05
N GLY A 64 8.59 5.14 -15.07
CA GLY A 64 9.64 5.58 -15.99
C GLY A 64 9.19 5.44 -17.45
N LYS A 65 9.93 4.64 -18.23
CA LYS A 65 9.62 4.36 -19.65
C LYS A 65 8.94 3.01 -19.87
N GLN A 66 8.68 2.25 -18.81
CA GLN A 66 8.14 0.91 -18.89
C GLN A 66 6.66 0.88 -18.48
N TRP A 67 5.87 0.14 -19.26
CA TRP A 67 4.47 -0.14 -18.97
C TRP A 67 4.31 -1.47 -18.24
N PHE A 68 3.47 -1.46 -17.21
CA PHE A 68 3.09 -2.63 -16.41
C PHE A 68 1.59 -2.81 -16.45
N PHE A 69 1.12 -4.05 -16.39
CA PHE A 69 -0.29 -4.39 -16.26
C PHE A 69 -0.45 -5.26 -15.01
N GLY A 70 -1.38 -4.91 -14.13
CA GLY A 70 -1.62 -5.71 -12.92
C GLY A 70 -2.27 -4.93 -11.80
N LEU A 71 -1.89 -5.27 -10.60
CA LEU A 71 -2.29 -4.63 -9.34
C LEU A 71 -1.11 -3.87 -8.74
N LYS A 72 -1.41 -3.12 -7.70
CA LYS A 72 -0.43 -2.45 -6.86
C LYS A 72 -0.68 -2.85 -5.40
N ALA A 73 0.39 -3.18 -4.69
CA ALA A 73 0.36 -3.37 -3.25
C ALA A 73 0.95 -2.13 -2.58
N HIS A 74 0.19 -1.54 -1.68
CA HIS A 74 0.59 -0.41 -0.85
C HIS A 74 0.86 -0.94 0.55
N ILE A 75 1.98 -0.59 1.14
CA ILE A 75 2.42 -1.09 2.45
C ILE A 75 2.72 0.04 3.42
N GLY A 76 2.36 -0.17 4.67
CA GLY A 76 2.81 0.60 5.83
C GLY A 76 3.72 -0.28 6.68
N VAL A 77 4.94 0.17 6.88
CA VAL A 77 6.01 -0.59 7.57
C VAL A 77 6.43 0.18 8.80
N ASP A 78 6.53 -0.50 9.94
CA ASP A 78 7.09 0.10 11.14
C ASP A 78 8.56 0.44 10.93
N ALA A 79 8.91 1.71 11.11
CA ALA A 79 10.23 2.23 10.79
C ALA A 79 11.34 1.67 11.67
N ARG A 80 11.01 1.20 12.87
CA ARG A 80 11.97 0.64 13.83
C ARG A 80 12.26 -0.83 13.57
N THR A 81 11.23 -1.63 13.33
CA THR A 81 11.35 -3.09 13.21
C THR A 81 11.45 -3.58 11.77
N GLY A 82 11.01 -2.77 10.80
CA GLY A 82 10.88 -3.17 9.40
C GLY A 82 9.71 -4.11 9.14
N LEU A 83 8.81 -4.32 10.11
CA LEU A 83 7.65 -5.19 9.95
C LEU A 83 6.48 -4.44 9.31
N THR A 84 5.84 -5.08 8.34
CA THR A 84 4.65 -4.55 7.68
C THR A 84 3.44 -4.68 8.60
N HIS A 85 2.85 -3.54 8.98
CA HIS A 85 1.63 -3.49 9.80
C HIS A 85 0.37 -3.20 8.98
N SER A 86 0.50 -2.58 7.82
CA SER A 86 -0.61 -2.24 6.93
C SER A 86 -0.33 -2.67 5.50
N LEU A 87 -1.36 -3.16 4.82
CA LEU A 87 -1.29 -3.57 3.43
C LEU A 87 -2.64 -3.36 2.78
N ASN A 88 -2.62 -2.66 1.65
CA ASN A 88 -3.78 -2.48 0.78
C ASN A 88 -3.42 -2.85 -0.66
N THR A 89 -4.41 -3.29 -1.45
CA THR A 89 -4.20 -3.64 -2.86
C THR A 89 -5.19 -2.91 -3.75
N THR A 90 -4.69 -2.33 -4.82
CA THR A 90 -5.49 -1.58 -5.78
C THR A 90 -5.15 -1.98 -7.22
N ALA A 91 -5.92 -1.49 -8.19
CA ALA A 91 -5.48 -1.51 -9.58
C ALA A 91 -4.18 -0.71 -9.76
N ALA A 92 -3.30 -1.14 -10.65
CA ALA A 92 -1.97 -0.56 -10.79
C ALA A 92 -1.96 0.94 -11.16
N ASN A 93 -3.06 1.47 -11.71
CA ASN A 93 -3.20 2.88 -12.07
C ASN A 93 -3.66 3.80 -10.93
N VAL A 94 -3.98 3.26 -9.76
CA VAL A 94 -4.30 4.06 -8.57
C VAL A 94 -3.05 4.77 -8.07
N HIS A 95 -3.17 6.03 -7.71
CA HIS A 95 -2.06 6.81 -7.18
C HIS A 95 -1.72 6.41 -5.74
N ASP A 96 -0.44 6.26 -5.43
CA ASP A 96 0.05 5.80 -4.13
C ASP A 96 -0.41 6.71 -2.99
N ILE A 97 -0.44 8.01 -3.24
CA ILE A 97 -0.84 9.03 -2.27
C ILE A 97 -2.30 8.88 -1.81
N THR A 98 -3.19 8.29 -2.62
CA THR A 98 -4.61 8.11 -2.25
C THR A 98 -4.83 7.03 -1.21
N GLU A 99 -3.90 6.09 -1.10
CA GLU A 99 -3.98 4.96 -0.19
C GLU A 99 -3.26 5.21 1.15
N THR A 100 -2.69 6.40 1.32
CA THR A 100 -1.85 6.71 2.49
C THR A 100 -2.62 6.57 3.80
N GLU A 101 -3.87 7.03 3.88
CA GLU A 101 -4.69 6.94 5.09
C GLU A 101 -4.83 5.50 5.58
N ASP A 102 -5.09 4.56 4.67
CA ASP A 102 -5.28 3.14 4.97
C ASP A 102 -4.00 2.42 5.43
N LEU A 103 -2.85 3.07 5.23
CA LEU A 103 -1.55 2.52 5.61
C LEU A 103 -1.08 2.98 6.99
N LEU A 104 -1.77 3.93 7.59
CA LEU A 104 -1.40 4.51 8.89
C LEU A 104 -2.20 3.86 10.02
N HIS A 105 -1.61 3.82 11.22
CA HIS A 105 -2.28 3.33 12.43
C HIS A 105 -2.80 4.47 13.33
N GLY A 106 -2.44 5.73 13.02
CA GLY A 106 -2.94 6.94 13.69
C GLY A 106 -2.15 7.39 14.92
N GLU A 107 -1.13 6.65 15.32
CA GLU A 107 -0.26 6.97 16.46
C GLU A 107 1.20 7.23 16.04
N GLU A 108 1.42 7.48 14.74
CA GLU A 108 2.75 7.74 14.20
C GLU A 108 3.37 9.02 14.78
N SER A 109 4.63 8.94 15.22
CA SER A 109 5.44 10.12 15.52
C SER A 109 5.98 10.76 14.22
N PHE A 110 6.27 9.95 13.21
CA PHE A 110 6.63 10.42 11.88
C PHE A 110 6.17 9.45 10.79
N ILE A 111 6.05 9.98 9.56
CA ILE A 111 5.70 9.22 8.35
C ILE A 111 6.76 9.49 7.30
N SER A 112 7.42 8.43 6.83
CA SER A 112 8.44 8.51 5.79
C SER A 112 7.91 7.94 4.47
N ALA A 113 8.16 8.65 3.37
CA ALA A 113 7.72 8.25 2.04
C ALA A 113 8.66 8.75 0.94
N ASP A 114 8.55 8.17 -0.23
CA ASP A 114 9.24 8.64 -1.41
C ASP A 114 8.60 9.91 -2.00
N SER A 115 9.18 10.44 -3.07
CA SER A 115 8.71 11.66 -3.73
C SER A 115 7.32 11.54 -4.38
N GLY A 116 6.81 10.34 -4.59
CA GLY A 116 5.46 10.07 -5.11
C GLY A 116 4.35 10.48 -4.13
N TYR A 117 4.69 10.61 -2.85
CA TYR A 117 3.76 11.02 -1.78
C TYR A 117 3.80 12.53 -1.48
N ARG A 118 4.41 13.34 -2.35
CA ARG A 118 4.45 14.79 -2.17
C ARG A 118 3.06 15.40 -2.04
N GLY A 119 2.86 16.14 -0.95
CA GLY A 119 1.60 16.79 -0.67
C GLY A 119 0.60 15.93 0.09
N ALA A 120 0.96 14.71 0.51
CA ALA A 120 0.11 13.85 1.33
C ALA A 120 -0.40 14.59 2.56
N GLN A 121 0.46 15.31 3.28
CA GLN A 121 0.13 16.08 4.47
C GLN A 121 -0.89 17.22 4.24
N LYS A 122 -1.18 17.56 2.99
CA LYS A 122 -2.15 18.62 2.63
C LYS A 122 -3.52 18.06 2.24
N ARG A 123 -3.65 16.75 2.16
CA ARG A 123 -4.90 16.09 1.80
C ARG A 123 -5.89 16.16 2.95
N GLU A 124 -7.17 16.27 2.61
CA GLU A 124 -8.25 16.46 3.59
C GLU A 124 -8.32 15.30 4.60
N GLU A 125 -8.15 14.07 4.12
CA GLU A 125 -8.16 12.85 4.93
C GLU A 125 -6.95 12.71 5.87
N LEU A 126 -5.85 13.42 5.60
CA LEU A 126 -4.59 13.31 6.34
C LEU A 126 -4.27 14.56 7.20
N LYS A 127 -5.10 15.61 7.13
CA LYS A 127 -4.84 16.90 7.77
C LYS A 127 -4.79 16.84 9.30
N ASP A 128 -5.51 15.89 9.90
CA ASP A 128 -5.61 15.73 11.35
C ASP A 128 -4.50 14.84 11.93
N ILE A 129 -3.66 14.26 11.07
CA ILE A 129 -2.53 13.42 11.48
C ILE A 129 -1.40 14.29 11.99
N LYS A 130 -1.11 14.13 13.29
CA LYS A 130 -0.07 14.90 14.02
C LYS A 130 1.30 14.21 13.96
N ALA A 131 1.76 13.85 12.79
CA ALA A 131 3.05 13.22 12.58
C ALA A 131 3.99 14.13 11.77
N ASP A 132 5.28 13.97 11.95
CA ASP A 132 6.29 14.61 11.13
C ASP A 132 6.38 13.90 9.76
N TRP A 133 6.20 14.66 8.67
CA TRP A 133 6.25 14.10 7.32
C TRP A 133 7.65 14.22 6.71
N LEU A 134 8.28 13.08 6.50
CA LEU A 134 9.62 12.94 5.93
C LEU A 134 9.51 12.43 4.48
N ILE A 135 9.17 13.31 3.56
CA ILE A 135 8.97 12.97 2.14
C ILE A 135 10.23 13.30 1.36
N ALA A 136 10.76 12.32 0.63
CA ALA A 136 11.93 12.49 -0.20
C ALA A 136 11.73 13.58 -1.27
N THR A 137 12.71 14.46 -1.42
CA THR A 137 12.74 15.47 -2.49
C THR A 137 13.62 15.00 -3.64
N ILE A 138 13.13 15.14 -4.87
CA ILE A 138 13.96 15.00 -6.07
C ILE A 138 14.66 16.34 -6.28
N TYR A 139 15.96 16.32 -6.34
CA TYR A 139 16.79 17.43 -6.76
C TYR A 139 16.99 17.41 -8.28
#